data_bd51a135b54291b29280447d5b73195f
#
_entry.id   bd51a135b54291b29280447d5b73195f
#
_cell.length_a   1.000
_cell.length_b   1.000
_cell.length_c   1.000
_cell.angle_alpha   90.00
_cell.angle_beta   90.00
_cell.angle_gamma   90.00
#
_symmetry.space_group_name_H-M   'P 1'
#
loop_
_entity.id
_entity.type
_entity.pdbx_description
1 polymer ?
#
loop_
_entity_poly.entity_id
_entity_poly.type
_entity_poly.pdbx_seq_one_letter_code
_entity_poly.pdbx_strand_id
1 'polypeptide(L)'
;MKSKGVCMNKKKLFTIMFIVILMVFVFTGSVAYYRYTLEGKIIASTGNAVFNVTGINNETKTIDLGNKLLPGDRGSFTVTLDSTGSTVDMYATLKIDRKVLPDNLKFYSTSDYKSEIKTYYSFLEVSGTRSETITIYWYWNPFKDDEDDNKYVGKSLSADISVSAVQISEYAMMKNGYLITYTTDGEIVDQSTELWKDTYKKYIRTITFGNDLSNLPSNCTSENLCWDVSYNSSQNKKVYGYLIDSGLTIEETDTSTSTTTTKPLYNLYIVSEAPIFAPNDCEKLFYDLTSLISIKFNNNFNTSKVTSMNYMFYNCSTLTSLDLGNFNTSKVTNMNYMFCNCSTLTSLDLDNFNTSNVTIMVRMFSNCSLLISLDLSSFNTINVNYMNYMFSGCNSLTNLDLSNFNTSNVTNMLQMFSDCTSLVSLDLSKLNTSNVSSMNAMFWKCSSLTSLDLSNFNTSKVTGMSSMFEKCTSLVNLNLSNFNTSNVTSMGSMFSSCSSLTELDLSNFNTSNVTSMGNMFDSCSSLTELDLSNFNTSNVTKMVNMFYDCSKLTTIINIMNSNVTYYTNMFYRAATASGSKITVNYIAAASTLVDSMIATKSSNSNVVKGTEL
;
A
#
# COMPACT_ATOMS: atom_id res chain seq x y z
N MET A 1 42.73 42.30 23.93
CA MET A 1 41.50 42.92 23.37
C MET A 1 40.48 41.82 23.11
N LYS A 2 39.43 41.81 23.92
CA LYS A 2 38.33 40.81 23.82
C LYS A 2 37.32 41.30 22.79
N SER A 3 37.14 40.59 21.70
CA SER A 3 36.02 40.84 20.79
C SER A 3 34.73 40.25 21.37
N LYS A 4 33.78 41.10 21.67
CA LYS A 4 32.42 40.72 22.09
C LYS A 4 31.67 40.15 20.89
N GLY A 5 31.39 38.85 20.92
CA GLY A 5 30.38 38.26 20.05
C GLY A 5 28.98 38.80 20.38
N VAL A 6 28.35 39.43 19.44
CA VAL A 6 26.94 39.87 19.55
C VAL A 6 26.07 38.65 19.39
N CYS A 7 25.52 38.20 20.50
CA CYS A 7 24.46 37.16 20.51
C CYS A 7 23.18 37.79 19.98
N MET A 8 22.84 37.56 18.72
CA MET A 8 21.59 38.02 18.12
C MET A 8 20.42 37.17 18.64
N ASN A 9 19.47 37.86 19.23
CA ASN A 9 18.29 37.34 19.88
C ASN A 9 17.39 36.62 18.85
N LYS A 10 17.20 35.30 19.02
CA LYS A 10 16.46 34.39 18.14
C LYS A 10 14.99 34.80 17.85
N LYS A 11 14.46 35.82 18.51
CA LYS A 11 13.09 36.31 18.35
C LYS A 11 12.90 37.36 17.21
N LYS A 12 13.96 37.83 16.57
CA LYS A 12 13.86 38.82 15.47
C LYS A 12 14.03 38.25 14.07
N LEU A 13 14.24 36.94 13.92
CA LEU A 13 14.47 36.31 12.61
C LEU A 13 13.19 35.76 11.97
N PHE A 14 12.03 35.93 12.56
CA PHE A 14 10.76 35.39 12.10
C PHE A 14 9.80 36.47 11.55
N THR A 15 10.32 37.46 10.86
CA THR A 15 9.46 38.23 9.96
C THR A 15 9.97 37.92 8.56
N ILE A 16 9.58 36.75 8.03
CA ILE A 16 9.65 36.54 6.59
C ILE A 16 8.67 37.56 5.99
N MET A 17 9.23 38.60 5.43
CA MET A 17 8.46 39.58 4.68
C MET A 17 8.09 38.89 3.36
N PHE A 18 6.92 38.24 3.35
CA PHE A 18 6.31 37.79 2.10
C PHE A 18 5.97 39.01 1.29
N ILE A 19 6.78 39.31 0.28
CA ILE A 19 6.37 40.25 -0.75
C ILE A 19 5.40 39.47 -1.62
N VAL A 20 4.11 39.58 -1.27
CA VAL A 20 3.04 39.14 -2.15
C VAL A 20 3.00 40.11 -3.32
N ILE A 21 3.61 39.75 -4.43
CA ILE A 21 3.44 40.50 -5.68
C ILE A 21 2.15 39.98 -6.30
N LEU A 22 1.11 40.77 -6.14
CA LEU A 22 -0.17 40.56 -6.81
C LEU A 22 0.01 40.85 -8.30
N MET A 23 0.10 39.81 -9.15
CA MET A 23 -0.06 39.98 -10.59
C MET A 23 -1.35 39.35 -11.05
N VAL A 24 -2.24 40.20 -11.48
CA VAL A 24 -3.50 39.80 -12.11
C VAL A 24 -3.27 39.84 -13.62
N PHE A 25 -3.32 38.65 -14.24
CA PHE A 25 -3.38 38.57 -15.69
C PHE A 25 -4.84 38.35 -16.11
N VAL A 26 -5.45 39.44 -16.57
CA VAL A 26 -6.78 39.38 -17.17
C VAL A 26 -6.59 39.28 -18.68
N PHE A 27 -6.91 38.17 -19.27
CA PHE A 27 -6.99 38.03 -20.71
C PHE A 27 -8.46 37.93 -21.11
N THR A 28 -8.95 39.00 -21.74
CA THR A 28 -10.26 38.99 -22.38
C THR A 28 -10.07 38.83 -23.87
N GLY A 29 -10.35 37.64 -24.38
CA GLY A 29 -10.29 37.39 -25.81
C GLY A 29 -11.01 36.09 -26.14
N SER A 30 -11.90 36.16 -27.11
CA SER A 30 -12.60 34.98 -27.63
C SER A 30 -11.62 34.12 -28.41
N VAL A 31 -11.68 32.81 -28.18
CA VAL A 31 -11.22 31.66 -28.95
C VAL A 31 -10.19 30.74 -28.31
N ALA A 32 -10.59 29.55 -28.03
CA ALA A 32 -9.96 28.24 -28.04
C ALA A 32 -8.97 27.88 -26.96
N TYR A 33 -8.32 27.03 -26.67
CA TYR A 33 -7.41 26.49 -25.69
C TYR A 33 -6.43 27.49 -25.09
N TYR A 34 -6.58 27.86 -23.82
CA TYR A 34 -5.50 28.49 -23.07
C TYR A 34 -4.73 27.44 -22.28
N ARG A 35 -3.52 27.14 -22.69
CA ARG A 35 -2.54 26.53 -21.81
C ARG A 35 -1.73 27.67 -21.19
N TYR A 36 -2.04 28.01 -19.96
CA TYR A 36 -1.22 28.90 -19.20
C TYR A 36 -0.07 28.11 -18.60
N THR A 37 1.12 28.33 -19.11
CA THR A 37 2.35 27.99 -18.40
C THR A 37 3.04 29.30 -18.08
N LEU A 38 3.60 29.42 -16.89
CA LEU A 38 4.48 30.55 -16.55
C LEU A 38 5.65 30.69 -17.55
N GLU A 39 5.78 29.79 -18.50
CA GLU A 39 6.72 29.85 -19.64
C GLU A 39 6.23 30.63 -20.87
N GLY A 40 5.07 31.26 -20.81
CA GLY A 40 4.72 32.31 -21.78
C GLY A 40 4.24 31.87 -23.16
N LYS A 41 3.51 30.74 -23.30
CA LYS A 41 2.80 30.40 -24.55
C LYS A 41 1.30 30.24 -24.31
N ILE A 42 0.49 30.99 -25.03
CA ILE A 42 -0.98 30.98 -24.98
C ILE A 42 -1.50 30.24 -26.23
N ILE A 43 -2.34 29.24 -26.04
CA ILE A 43 -3.09 28.56 -27.12
C ILE A 43 -4.57 28.68 -26.79
N ALA A 44 -5.38 29.23 -27.70
CA ALA A 44 -6.74 29.70 -27.40
C ALA A 44 -7.88 28.90 -28.06
N SER A 45 -9.02 28.68 -27.37
CA SER A 45 -10.31 28.22 -27.90
C SER A 45 -11.52 28.95 -27.28
N THR A 46 -12.73 28.73 -27.74
CA THR A 46 -13.94 29.53 -27.51
C THR A 46 -14.40 29.60 -26.04
N GLY A 47 -14.41 30.81 -25.45
CA GLY A 47 -14.87 31.13 -24.11
C GLY A 47 -13.93 32.13 -23.41
N ASN A 48 -14.41 32.88 -22.43
CA ASN A 48 -13.55 33.76 -21.62
C ASN A 48 -12.91 32.93 -20.52
N ALA A 49 -11.63 32.61 -20.64
CA ALA A 49 -10.84 32.01 -19.57
C ALA A 49 -10.12 33.11 -18.79
N VAL A 50 -10.35 33.18 -17.50
CA VAL A 50 -9.62 34.02 -16.55
C VAL A 50 -8.95 33.11 -15.54
N PHE A 51 -7.63 33.22 -15.39
CA PHE A 51 -6.88 32.45 -14.42
C PHE A 51 -5.80 33.32 -13.79
N ASN A 52 -5.86 33.45 -12.48
CA ASN A 52 -4.95 34.24 -11.69
C ASN A 52 -4.17 33.34 -10.74
N VAL A 53 -2.88 33.62 -10.58
CA VAL A 53 -2.03 32.93 -9.60
C VAL A 53 -1.39 34.01 -8.73
N THR A 54 -1.50 33.87 -7.42
CA THR A 54 -0.82 34.71 -6.45
C THR A 54 0.06 33.92 -5.52
N GLY A 55 1.05 34.55 -4.90
CA GLY A 55 2.00 33.91 -3.99
C GLY A 55 3.31 33.44 -4.63
N ILE A 56 3.52 33.69 -5.93
CA ILE A 56 4.74 33.36 -6.67
C ILE A 56 5.40 34.64 -7.19
N ASN A 57 6.75 34.72 -7.18
CA ASN A 57 7.47 35.77 -7.86
C ASN A 57 7.41 35.55 -9.39
N ASN A 58 6.77 36.45 -10.08
CA ASN A 58 6.50 36.30 -11.52
C ASN A 58 7.72 36.56 -12.43
N GLU A 59 8.74 37.28 -11.95
CA GLU A 59 9.96 37.52 -12.73
C GLU A 59 10.91 36.32 -12.67
N THR A 60 11.07 35.72 -11.49
CA THR A 60 11.99 34.60 -11.24
C THR A 60 11.33 33.23 -11.30
N LYS A 61 9.98 33.17 -11.26
CA LYS A 61 9.19 31.92 -11.19
C LYS A 61 9.53 31.08 -9.97
N THR A 62 9.94 31.73 -8.88
CA THR A 62 10.45 31.09 -7.68
C THR A 62 9.67 31.54 -6.44
N ILE A 63 9.72 30.72 -5.41
CA ILE A 63 9.35 31.07 -4.05
C ILE A 63 10.61 31.12 -3.22
N ASP A 64 10.84 32.25 -2.56
CA ASP A 64 11.95 32.38 -1.61
C ASP A 64 11.61 31.61 -0.33
N LEU A 65 12.40 30.60 -0.02
CA LEU A 65 12.26 29.81 1.20
C LEU A 65 12.94 30.49 2.39
N GLY A 66 13.81 31.46 2.14
CA GLY A 66 14.51 32.25 3.16
C GLY A 66 16.01 32.33 2.94
N ASN A 67 16.63 33.17 3.77
CA ASN A 67 18.06 33.44 3.72
C ASN A 67 18.79 32.69 4.83
N LYS A 68 19.94 32.12 4.50
CA LYS A 68 20.83 31.43 5.46
C LYS A 68 20.17 30.26 6.19
N LEU A 69 19.43 29.46 5.43
CA LEU A 69 18.76 28.28 5.96
C LEU A 69 19.77 27.22 6.44
N LEU A 70 19.36 26.46 7.43
CA LEU A 70 20.11 25.37 8.04
C LEU A 70 19.25 24.09 8.08
N PRO A 71 19.87 22.90 8.07
CA PRO A 71 19.14 21.67 8.35
C PRO A 71 18.36 21.78 9.66
N GLY A 72 17.08 21.42 9.65
CA GLY A 72 16.15 21.64 10.75
C GLY A 72 15.20 22.81 10.57
N ASP A 73 15.48 23.72 9.63
CA ASP A 73 14.58 24.83 9.31
C ASP A 73 13.35 24.33 8.56
N ARG A 74 12.25 25.05 8.77
CA ARG A 74 10.94 24.74 8.19
C ARG A 74 10.13 26.01 8.02
N GLY A 75 9.17 25.96 7.11
CA GLY A 75 8.30 27.10 6.83
C GLY A 75 7.08 26.71 6.01
N SER A 76 6.36 27.70 5.56
CA SER A 76 5.25 27.51 4.63
C SER A 76 5.09 28.73 3.72
N PHE A 77 4.45 28.50 2.60
CA PHE A 77 3.98 29.55 1.70
C PHE A 77 2.59 29.18 1.16
N THR A 78 1.87 30.17 0.64
CA THR A 78 0.56 29.97 0.05
C THR A 78 0.59 30.30 -1.43
N VAL A 79 -0.10 29.47 -2.22
CA VAL A 79 -0.39 29.75 -3.64
C VAL A 79 -1.90 29.74 -3.80
N THR A 80 -2.46 30.81 -4.37
CA THR A 80 -3.87 30.86 -4.70
C THR A 80 -4.03 30.70 -6.21
N LEU A 81 -4.84 29.72 -6.58
CA LEU A 81 -5.28 29.45 -7.95
C LEU A 81 -6.71 29.98 -8.07
N ASP A 82 -6.94 30.93 -8.95
CA ASP A 82 -8.23 31.61 -9.05
C ASP A 82 -8.70 31.69 -10.51
N SER A 83 -9.87 31.14 -10.78
CA SER A 83 -10.58 31.18 -12.05
C SER A 83 -11.82 32.09 -12.00
N THR A 84 -11.94 32.96 -10.98
CA THR A 84 -13.07 33.88 -10.86
C THR A 84 -13.15 34.80 -12.10
N GLY A 85 -14.33 34.84 -12.73
CA GLY A 85 -14.54 35.50 -14.01
C GLY A 85 -14.39 34.63 -15.24
N SER A 86 -13.88 33.39 -15.09
CA SER A 86 -13.91 32.40 -16.17
C SER A 86 -15.35 31.96 -16.44
N THR A 87 -15.68 31.78 -17.70
CA THR A 87 -16.97 31.18 -18.13
C THR A 87 -16.84 29.70 -18.42
N VAL A 88 -15.67 29.11 -18.19
CA VAL A 88 -15.31 27.73 -18.45
C VAL A 88 -14.55 27.14 -17.27
N ASP A 89 -14.70 25.85 -17.09
CA ASP A 89 -13.95 25.11 -16.08
C ASP A 89 -12.45 25.12 -16.39
N MET A 90 -11.62 25.19 -15.34
CA MET A 90 -10.17 25.21 -15.44
C MET A 90 -9.57 24.05 -14.66
N TYR A 91 -8.55 23.43 -15.24
CA TYR A 91 -7.73 22.44 -14.54
C TYR A 91 -6.32 23.01 -14.36
N ALA A 92 -5.96 23.25 -13.13
CA ALA A 92 -4.68 23.82 -12.77
C ALA A 92 -3.74 22.73 -12.22
N THR A 93 -2.47 22.81 -12.62
CA THR A 93 -1.40 21.96 -12.12
C THR A 93 -0.29 22.85 -11.59
N LEU A 94 0.07 22.67 -10.32
CA LEU A 94 1.22 23.31 -9.69
C LEU A 94 2.32 22.26 -9.52
N LYS A 95 3.52 22.51 -10.04
CA LYS A 95 4.70 21.66 -9.88
C LYS A 95 5.79 22.41 -9.14
N ILE A 96 6.48 21.72 -8.24
CA ILE A 96 7.63 22.23 -7.49
C ILE A 96 8.88 21.54 -8.04
N ASP A 97 9.78 22.32 -8.65
CA ASP A 97 11.07 21.80 -9.14
C ASP A 97 12.14 21.98 -8.06
N ARG A 98 12.80 20.89 -7.71
CA ARG A 98 13.77 20.81 -6.63
C ARG A 98 15.23 20.79 -7.10
N LYS A 99 15.52 21.01 -8.39
CA LYS A 99 16.85 20.85 -8.99
C LYS A 99 17.99 21.61 -8.28
N VAL A 100 17.66 22.68 -7.57
CA VAL A 100 18.62 23.54 -6.88
C VAL A 100 18.48 23.49 -5.36
N LEU A 101 17.76 22.51 -4.83
CA LEU A 101 17.49 22.35 -3.40
C LEU A 101 18.19 21.08 -2.84
N PRO A 102 18.49 21.04 -1.53
CA PRO A 102 18.95 19.81 -0.87
C PRO A 102 17.94 18.67 -1.03
N ASP A 103 18.42 17.43 -1.18
CA ASP A 103 17.54 16.27 -1.39
C ASP A 103 16.64 15.98 -0.18
N ASN A 104 17.08 16.31 1.01
CA ASN A 104 16.34 16.16 2.27
C ASN A 104 15.48 17.39 2.64
N LEU A 105 15.48 18.47 1.85
CA LEU A 105 14.48 19.52 1.94
C LEU A 105 13.26 19.13 1.10
N LYS A 106 12.12 18.90 1.73
CA LYS A 106 10.90 18.40 1.10
C LYS A 106 9.73 19.36 1.30
N PHE A 107 8.70 19.20 0.44
CA PHE A 107 7.47 19.98 0.48
C PHE A 107 6.28 19.11 0.87
N TYR A 108 5.31 19.67 1.60
CA TYR A 108 4.21 18.93 2.20
C TYR A 108 2.89 19.69 2.04
N SER A 109 1.80 18.96 1.89
CA SER A 109 0.45 19.53 1.88
C SER A 109 -0.14 19.74 3.28
N THR A 110 0.49 19.22 4.31
CA THR A 110 0.02 19.27 5.70
C THR A 110 1.07 19.84 6.64
N SER A 111 0.62 20.56 7.70
CA SER A 111 1.48 21.22 8.68
C SER A 111 2.24 20.25 9.61
N ASP A 112 1.90 18.98 9.59
CA ASP A 112 2.56 17.93 10.34
C ASP A 112 3.74 17.29 9.58
N TYR A 113 4.00 17.76 8.36
CA TYR A 113 5.09 17.32 7.46
C TYR A 113 5.05 15.83 7.12
N LYS A 114 3.84 15.25 6.96
CA LYS A 114 3.65 13.84 6.65
C LYS A 114 3.24 13.57 5.20
N SER A 115 2.61 14.51 4.55
CA SER A 115 2.12 14.36 3.17
C SER A 115 3.01 15.14 2.21
N GLU A 116 4.10 14.51 1.74
CA GLU A 116 5.03 15.11 0.76
C GLU A 116 4.32 15.35 -0.57
N ILE A 117 4.59 16.49 -1.22
CA ILE A 117 4.06 16.85 -2.53
C ILE A 117 5.16 17.32 -3.46
N LYS A 118 5.08 16.91 -4.73
CA LYS A 118 5.89 17.44 -5.87
C LYS A 118 5.00 18.17 -6.87
N THR A 119 3.73 17.77 -6.95
CA THR A 119 2.72 18.32 -7.85
C THR A 119 1.41 18.45 -7.10
N TYR A 120 0.71 19.54 -7.33
CA TYR A 120 -0.64 19.76 -6.83
C TYR A 120 -1.59 20.01 -8.01
N TYR A 121 -2.79 19.43 -7.95
CA TYR A 121 -3.81 19.55 -8.99
C TYR A 121 -5.05 20.20 -8.40
N SER A 122 -5.62 21.15 -9.13
CA SER A 122 -6.87 21.80 -8.77
C SER A 122 -7.84 21.81 -9.95
N PHE A 123 -9.08 21.50 -9.66
CA PHE A 123 -10.19 21.63 -10.62
C PHE A 123 -11.08 22.79 -10.17
N LEU A 124 -11.06 23.88 -10.93
CA LEU A 124 -11.79 25.11 -10.66
C LEU A 124 -13.05 25.15 -11.54
N GLU A 125 -14.19 24.87 -10.93
CA GLU A 125 -15.47 24.73 -11.62
C GLU A 125 -16.25 26.04 -11.66
N VAL A 126 -16.81 26.39 -12.82
CA VAL A 126 -17.70 27.56 -12.98
C VAL A 126 -18.93 27.48 -12.08
N SER A 127 -19.46 26.26 -11.89
CA SER A 127 -20.60 25.98 -11.03
C SER A 127 -20.26 25.67 -9.57
N GLY A 128 -18.95 25.63 -9.23
CA GLY A 128 -18.46 25.20 -7.92
C GLY A 128 -17.31 26.06 -7.39
N THR A 129 -16.22 25.42 -7.01
CA THR A 129 -15.02 26.10 -6.47
C THR A 129 -14.28 26.81 -7.58
N ARG A 130 -14.26 28.15 -7.54
CA ARG A 130 -13.57 29.00 -8.52
C ARG A 130 -12.20 29.47 -8.08
N SER A 131 -11.94 29.44 -6.78
CA SER A 131 -10.67 29.85 -6.20
C SER A 131 -10.26 28.88 -5.10
N GLU A 132 -9.01 28.46 -5.14
CA GLU A 132 -8.43 27.58 -4.13
C GLU A 132 -7.10 28.13 -3.65
N THR A 133 -6.95 28.28 -2.34
CA THR A 133 -5.69 28.67 -1.70
C THR A 133 -5.04 27.45 -1.07
N ILE A 134 -3.86 27.13 -1.55
CA ILE A 134 -3.08 25.99 -1.12
C ILE A 134 -1.98 26.51 -0.20
N THR A 135 -1.86 25.95 1.00
CA THR A 135 -0.71 26.16 1.88
C THR A 135 0.26 25.01 1.70
N ILE A 136 1.47 25.31 1.28
CA ILE A 136 2.53 24.33 1.09
C ILE A 136 3.54 24.55 2.21
N TYR A 137 3.83 23.50 2.96
CA TYR A 137 4.81 23.48 4.03
C TYR A 137 6.11 22.91 3.49
N TRP A 138 7.25 23.36 4.02
CA TRP A 138 8.54 22.79 3.69
C TRP A 138 9.35 22.52 4.96
N TYR A 139 10.19 21.50 4.92
CA TYR A 139 11.05 21.10 6.01
C TYR A 139 12.37 20.54 5.47
N TRP A 140 13.50 21.05 6.00
CA TRP A 140 14.82 20.54 5.73
C TRP A 140 15.21 19.57 6.84
N ASN A 141 15.12 18.26 6.57
CA ASN A 141 15.33 17.22 7.58
C ASN A 141 16.81 17.15 8.02
N PRO A 142 17.15 17.40 9.30
CA PRO A 142 18.54 17.40 9.77
C PRO A 142 19.10 16.00 10.04
N PHE A 143 18.29 14.95 9.98
CA PHE A 143 18.66 13.59 10.36
C PHE A 143 19.06 12.69 9.18
N LYS A 144 18.97 13.19 7.97
CA LYS A 144 19.53 12.53 6.78
C LYS A 144 20.80 13.27 6.41
N ASP A 145 21.94 12.77 6.92
CA ASP A 145 23.26 13.23 6.51
C ASP A 145 23.50 12.88 5.05
N ASP A 146 23.33 13.87 4.19
CA ASP A 146 23.89 13.83 2.85
C ASP A 146 25.13 14.76 2.86
N GLU A 147 26.31 14.25 2.54
CA GLU A 147 27.56 15.05 2.46
C GLU A 147 27.39 16.28 1.56
N ASP A 148 26.38 16.25 0.69
CA ASP A 148 26.04 17.29 -0.27
C ASP A 148 25.28 18.49 0.34
N ASP A 149 24.70 18.36 1.54
CA ASP A 149 23.97 19.44 2.22
C ASP A 149 24.84 20.64 2.59
N ASN A 150 26.11 20.41 2.86
CA ASN A 150 27.07 21.46 3.24
C ASN A 150 27.21 22.56 2.17
N LYS A 151 26.93 22.26 0.91
CA LYS A 151 26.95 23.25 -0.18
C LYS A 151 25.81 24.27 -0.10
N TYR A 152 24.73 23.95 0.62
CA TYR A 152 23.53 24.78 0.75
C TYR A 152 23.46 25.53 2.07
N VAL A 153 24.17 25.10 3.11
CA VAL A 153 24.14 25.69 4.45
C VAL A 153 24.50 27.19 4.38
N GLY A 154 23.64 28.01 4.98
CA GLY A 154 23.84 29.44 5.07
C GLY A 154 23.58 30.21 3.77
N LYS A 155 23.06 29.56 2.73
CA LYS A 155 22.63 30.18 1.47
C LYS A 155 21.16 30.56 1.49
N SER A 156 20.78 31.48 0.59
CA SER A 156 19.39 31.72 0.26
C SER A 156 18.91 30.60 -0.65
N LEU A 157 17.80 29.97 -0.29
CA LEU A 157 17.20 28.89 -1.05
C LEU A 157 15.85 29.35 -1.62
N SER A 158 15.58 28.94 -2.85
CA SER A 158 14.31 29.17 -3.51
C SER A 158 13.86 27.92 -4.24
N ALA A 159 12.56 27.69 -4.27
CA ALA A 159 11.95 26.62 -5.05
C ALA A 159 11.47 27.17 -6.39
N ASP A 160 11.79 26.47 -7.47
CA ASP A 160 11.21 26.76 -8.78
C ASP A 160 9.77 26.22 -8.81
N ILE A 161 8.81 27.11 -9.11
CA ILE A 161 7.40 26.76 -9.18
C ILE A 161 6.89 26.98 -10.58
N SER A 162 6.26 25.97 -11.16
CA SER A 162 5.50 26.12 -12.39
C SER A 162 4.03 25.89 -12.12
N VAL A 163 3.18 26.80 -12.59
CA VAL A 163 1.73 26.62 -12.58
C VAL A 163 1.26 26.63 -14.02
N SER A 164 0.50 25.61 -14.39
CA SER A 164 -0.20 25.55 -15.67
C SER A 164 -1.69 25.40 -15.43
N ALA A 165 -2.50 26.10 -16.19
CA ALA A 165 -3.93 25.90 -16.20
C ALA A 165 -4.41 25.63 -17.63
N VAL A 166 -5.31 24.68 -17.78
CA VAL A 166 -5.94 24.32 -19.04
C VAL A 166 -7.42 24.60 -18.91
N GLN A 167 -7.95 25.35 -19.86
CA GLN A 167 -9.39 25.52 -19.99
C GLN A 167 -10.02 24.17 -20.37
N ILE A 168 -11.08 23.82 -19.66
CA ILE A 168 -11.87 22.64 -19.98
C ILE A 168 -13.24 23.11 -20.43
N SER A 169 -13.32 23.56 -21.69
CA SER A 169 -14.61 23.87 -22.33
C SER A 169 -15.41 22.62 -22.61
N GLU A 170 -14.70 21.52 -22.87
CA GLU A 170 -15.27 20.20 -23.14
C GLU A 170 -14.26 19.16 -22.67
N TYR A 171 -14.67 18.25 -21.80
CA TYR A 171 -13.88 17.10 -21.40
C TYR A 171 -14.51 15.81 -21.89
N ALA A 172 -13.67 14.87 -22.27
CA ALA A 172 -14.08 13.54 -22.61
C ALA A 172 -14.01 12.67 -21.35
N MET A 173 -15.14 12.15 -20.89
CA MET A 173 -15.15 11.20 -19.79
C MET A 173 -15.18 9.79 -20.36
N MET A 174 -14.28 8.95 -19.87
CA MET A 174 -14.21 7.54 -20.20
C MET A 174 -15.20 6.76 -19.33
N LYS A 175 -15.87 5.76 -19.89
CA LYS A 175 -16.71 4.84 -19.12
C LYS A 175 -15.85 3.90 -18.27
N ASN A 176 -16.43 3.38 -17.18
CA ASN A 176 -15.83 2.27 -16.46
C ASN A 176 -15.92 1.00 -17.31
N GLY A 177 -14.83 0.24 -17.37
CA GLY A 177 -14.76 -0.97 -18.17
C GLY A 177 -15.48 -2.17 -17.58
N TYR A 178 -15.98 -2.04 -16.37
CA TYR A 178 -16.54 -3.17 -15.64
C TYR A 178 -17.91 -2.81 -15.07
N LEU A 179 -18.96 -3.26 -15.72
CA LEU A 179 -20.33 -3.22 -15.20
C LEU A 179 -20.64 -4.59 -14.57
N ILE A 180 -20.67 -4.65 -13.25
CA ILE A 180 -21.21 -5.81 -12.54
C ILE A 180 -22.71 -5.56 -12.36
N THR A 181 -23.54 -6.35 -13.01
CA THR A 181 -24.97 -6.37 -12.74
C THR A 181 -25.25 -7.53 -11.78
N TYR A 182 -25.79 -7.20 -10.61
CA TYR A 182 -26.24 -8.20 -9.65
C TYR A 182 -27.72 -8.47 -9.83
N THR A 183 -28.13 -9.73 -9.68
CA THR A 183 -29.55 -10.07 -9.47
C THR A 183 -30.01 -9.58 -8.10
N THR A 184 -31.32 -9.53 -7.89
CA THR A 184 -31.93 -9.28 -6.56
C THR A 184 -31.45 -10.26 -5.48
N ASP A 185 -30.92 -11.41 -5.89
CA ASP A 185 -30.43 -12.48 -5.01
C ASP A 185 -28.90 -12.44 -4.83
N GLY A 186 -28.21 -11.42 -5.41
CA GLY A 186 -26.78 -11.21 -5.27
C GLY A 186 -25.89 -12.04 -6.22
N GLU A 187 -26.46 -12.75 -7.19
CA GLU A 187 -25.68 -13.44 -8.23
C GLU A 187 -25.22 -12.46 -9.32
N ILE A 188 -24.00 -12.67 -9.82
CA ILE A 188 -23.41 -11.89 -10.91
C ILE A 188 -24.05 -12.32 -12.22
N VAL A 189 -24.84 -11.44 -12.85
CA VAL A 189 -25.57 -11.75 -14.11
C VAL A 189 -24.79 -11.37 -15.35
N ASP A 190 -23.98 -10.31 -15.29
CA ASP A 190 -23.20 -9.85 -16.44
C ASP A 190 -21.86 -9.26 -16.00
N GLN A 191 -20.79 -9.79 -16.58
CA GLN A 191 -19.42 -9.30 -16.43
C GLN A 191 -18.90 -8.73 -17.75
N SER A 192 -19.79 -8.22 -18.61
CA SER A 192 -19.37 -7.68 -19.90
C SER A 192 -18.50 -6.44 -19.70
N THR A 193 -17.21 -6.62 -19.86
CA THR A 193 -16.25 -5.52 -20.03
C THR A 193 -16.47 -4.93 -21.41
N GLU A 194 -17.32 -3.93 -21.53
CA GLU A 194 -17.59 -3.28 -22.81
C GLU A 194 -16.46 -2.38 -23.33
N LEU A 195 -15.35 -2.17 -22.56
CA LEU A 195 -14.24 -1.31 -23.00
C LEU A 195 -13.41 -1.95 -24.11
N TRP A 196 -13.14 -3.21 -23.99
CA TRP A 196 -12.50 -4.10 -24.94
C TRP A 196 -13.05 -5.49 -24.65
N LYS A 197 -13.51 -6.19 -25.67
CA LYS A 197 -14.08 -7.53 -25.47
C LYS A 197 -13.10 -8.39 -24.68
N ASP A 198 -13.59 -9.20 -23.75
CA ASP A 198 -12.79 -10.15 -22.94
C ASP A 198 -11.83 -10.99 -23.81
N THR A 199 -12.21 -11.22 -25.06
CA THR A 199 -11.39 -11.92 -26.05
C THR A 199 -10.00 -11.30 -26.26
N TYR A 200 -9.82 -9.99 -26.10
CA TYR A 200 -8.55 -9.30 -26.34
C TYR A 200 -7.80 -8.93 -25.07
N LYS A 201 -8.47 -8.93 -23.93
CA LYS A 201 -7.96 -8.46 -22.65
C LYS A 201 -6.61 -9.07 -22.27
N LYS A 202 -6.51 -10.40 -22.36
CA LYS A 202 -5.29 -11.15 -22.05
C LYS A 202 -4.12 -10.83 -23.02
N TYR A 203 -4.40 -10.28 -24.17
CA TYR A 203 -3.42 -10.06 -25.25
C TYR A 203 -3.02 -8.59 -25.39
N ILE A 204 -3.51 -7.68 -24.53
CA ILE A 204 -3.09 -6.29 -24.50
C ILE A 204 -1.68 -6.22 -23.88
N ARG A 205 -0.71 -5.77 -24.68
CA ARG A 205 0.69 -5.66 -24.30
C ARG A 205 1.07 -4.28 -23.76
N THR A 206 0.56 -3.22 -24.40
CA THR A 206 0.77 -1.84 -23.95
C THR A 206 -0.51 -1.05 -24.04
N ILE A 207 -0.64 -0.02 -23.19
CA ILE A 207 -1.73 0.96 -23.27
C ILE A 207 -1.12 2.34 -23.43
N THR A 208 -1.63 3.14 -24.37
CA THR A 208 -1.21 4.53 -24.58
C THR A 208 -2.43 5.44 -24.62
N PHE A 209 -2.47 6.40 -23.72
CA PHE A 209 -3.43 7.50 -23.75
C PHE A 209 -2.88 8.64 -24.62
N GLY A 210 -3.74 9.27 -25.43
CA GLY A 210 -3.31 10.34 -26.32
C GLY A 210 -4.44 11.23 -26.82
N ASN A 211 -4.05 12.26 -27.56
CA ASN A 211 -4.96 13.17 -28.22
C ASN A 211 -4.83 13.14 -29.77
N ASP A 212 -4.03 12.22 -30.28
CA ASP A 212 -3.85 12.03 -31.72
C ASP A 212 -4.83 10.96 -32.23
N LEU A 213 -5.74 11.40 -33.08
CA LEU A 213 -6.76 10.56 -33.73
C LEU A 213 -6.37 10.16 -35.16
N SER A 214 -5.16 10.51 -35.62
CA SER A 214 -4.74 10.26 -37.02
C SER A 214 -4.71 8.77 -37.37
N ASN A 215 -4.46 7.91 -36.40
CA ASN A 215 -4.44 6.45 -36.56
C ASN A 215 -5.76 5.76 -36.19
N LEU A 216 -6.78 6.55 -35.85
CA LEU A 216 -8.09 5.98 -35.56
C LEU A 216 -8.69 5.38 -36.85
N PRO A 217 -9.19 4.13 -36.86
CA PRO A 217 -9.89 3.56 -38.01
C PRO A 217 -11.02 4.48 -38.48
N SER A 218 -11.12 4.69 -39.80
CA SER A 218 -12.14 5.56 -40.40
C SER A 218 -13.57 5.15 -40.07
N ASN A 219 -13.77 3.86 -39.77
CA ASN A 219 -14.99 3.31 -39.23
C ASN A 219 -14.65 2.57 -37.92
N CYS A 220 -14.95 3.22 -36.78
CA CYS A 220 -14.68 2.63 -35.46
C CYS A 220 -15.78 1.62 -35.10
N THR A 221 -15.49 0.35 -35.38
CA THR A 221 -16.35 -0.78 -35.06
C THR A 221 -15.51 -1.91 -34.45
N SER A 222 -16.18 -2.82 -33.75
CA SER A 222 -15.50 -4.00 -33.17
C SER A 222 -14.82 -4.90 -34.21
N GLU A 223 -15.27 -4.89 -35.47
CA GLU A 223 -14.64 -5.60 -36.59
C GLU A 223 -13.28 -5.00 -36.93
N ASN A 224 -13.15 -3.69 -36.77
CA ASN A 224 -11.90 -2.94 -36.96
C ASN A 224 -11.10 -2.78 -35.67
N LEU A 225 -11.38 -3.59 -34.62
CA LEU A 225 -10.74 -3.53 -33.31
C LEU A 225 -10.79 -2.13 -32.68
N CYS A 226 -11.91 -1.43 -32.85
CA CYS A 226 -12.13 -0.08 -32.37
C CYS A 226 -13.49 0.04 -31.67
N TRP A 227 -13.53 0.81 -30.55
CA TRP A 227 -14.71 0.97 -29.72
C TRP A 227 -14.88 2.44 -29.26
N ASP A 228 -16.11 2.92 -29.17
CA ASP A 228 -16.46 4.12 -28.44
C ASP A 228 -16.49 3.78 -26.93
N VAL A 229 -15.49 4.23 -26.20
CA VAL A 229 -15.33 4.03 -24.74
C VAL A 229 -15.74 5.27 -23.94
N SER A 230 -16.54 6.16 -24.54
CA SER A 230 -17.09 7.33 -23.88
C SER A 230 -18.04 6.96 -22.75
N TYR A 231 -18.00 7.71 -21.63
CA TYR A 231 -18.91 7.52 -20.50
C TYR A 231 -20.38 7.64 -20.89
N ASN A 232 -20.69 8.61 -21.77
CA ASN A 232 -22.04 8.84 -22.29
C ASN A 232 -22.00 8.95 -23.81
N SER A 233 -22.89 8.25 -24.49
CA SER A 233 -23.03 8.30 -25.95
C SER A 233 -23.41 9.69 -26.48
N SER A 234 -23.95 10.56 -25.64
CA SER A 234 -24.31 11.95 -26.00
C SER A 234 -23.22 12.98 -25.70
N GLN A 235 -22.08 12.60 -25.10
CA GLN A 235 -20.99 13.55 -24.85
C GLN A 235 -20.39 14.05 -26.17
N ASN A 236 -20.05 15.36 -26.23
CA ASN A 236 -19.59 16.00 -27.46
C ASN A 236 -18.19 15.53 -27.88
N LYS A 237 -17.30 15.30 -26.88
CA LYS A 237 -15.95 14.77 -27.12
C LYS A 237 -15.90 13.30 -26.81
N LYS A 238 -15.71 12.51 -27.86
CA LYS A 238 -15.65 11.05 -27.77
C LYS A 238 -14.31 10.58 -27.27
N VAL A 239 -14.33 9.44 -26.57
CA VAL A 239 -13.13 8.64 -26.26
C VAL A 239 -13.20 7.37 -27.05
N TYR A 240 -12.14 7.07 -27.79
CA TYR A 240 -12.02 5.84 -28.57
C TYR A 240 -10.92 4.96 -28.01
N GLY A 241 -11.18 3.65 -27.93
CA GLY A 241 -10.18 2.63 -27.72
C GLY A 241 -9.98 1.82 -28.99
N TYR A 242 -8.75 1.63 -29.45
CA TYR A 242 -8.46 0.77 -30.60
C TYR A 242 -7.17 -0.02 -30.41
N LEU A 243 -7.14 -1.21 -31.02
CA LEU A 243 -6.01 -2.13 -30.97
C LEU A 243 -5.22 -2.11 -32.26
N ILE A 244 -3.89 -2.09 -32.14
CA ILE A 244 -2.94 -2.32 -33.24
C ILE A 244 -2.16 -3.58 -32.90
N ASP A 245 -2.04 -4.50 -33.86
CA ASP A 245 -1.15 -5.67 -33.74
C ASP A 245 0.28 -5.21 -33.43
N SER A 246 0.86 -5.75 -32.37
CA SER A 246 2.23 -5.40 -31.97
C SER A 246 3.32 -6.09 -32.79
N GLY A 247 2.94 -7.05 -33.68
CA GLY A 247 3.86 -7.93 -34.39
C GLY A 247 4.48 -9.03 -33.53
N LEU A 248 4.03 -9.15 -32.27
CA LEU A 248 4.46 -10.17 -31.31
C LEU A 248 3.32 -11.13 -31.01
N THR A 249 3.67 -12.33 -30.60
CA THR A 249 2.72 -13.38 -30.27
C THR A 249 3.00 -13.99 -28.91
N ILE A 250 2.00 -14.67 -28.35
CA ILE A 250 2.10 -15.49 -27.14
C ILE A 250 1.54 -16.89 -27.45
N GLU A 251 2.15 -17.91 -26.87
CA GLU A 251 1.62 -19.27 -26.92
C GLU A 251 0.63 -19.50 -25.75
N GLU A 252 -0.53 -20.00 -26.06
CA GLU A 252 -1.55 -20.37 -25.08
C GLU A 252 -1.86 -21.86 -25.23
N THR A 253 -1.67 -22.62 -24.15
CA THR A 253 -1.97 -24.06 -24.11
C THR A 253 -3.29 -24.29 -23.41
N ASP A 254 -4.25 -24.83 -24.12
CA ASP A 254 -5.49 -25.33 -23.54
C ASP A 254 -5.19 -26.61 -22.73
N THR A 255 -5.32 -26.48 -21.40
CA THR A 255 -5.04 -27.60 -20.49
C THR A 255 -6.00 -28.77 -20.63
N SER A 256 -7.19 -28.55 -21.19
CA SER A 256 -8.21 -29.61 -21.41
C SER A 256 -7.92 -30.44 -22.65
N THR A 257 -7.37 -29.84 -23.68
CA THR A 257 -7.08 -30.48 -24.97
C THR A 257 -5.60 -30.71 -25.21
N SER A 258 -4.72 -30.13 -24.38
CA SER A 258 -3.26 -30.08 -24.56
C SER A 258 -2.84 -29.46 -25.92
N THR A 259 -3.70 -28.65 -26.53
CA THR A 259 -3.38 -27.96 -27.77
C THR A 259 -2.80 -26.58 -27.48
N THR A 260 -1.66 -26.29 -28.12
CA THR A 260 -1.03 -24.96 -28.04
C THR A 260 -1.44 -24.15 -29.26
N THR A 261 -1.94 -22.93 -29.03
CA THR A 261 -2.28 -21.97 -30.07
C THR A 261 -1.47 -20.70 -29.91
N THR A 262 -1.03 -20.13 -31.04
CA THR A 262 -0.33 -18.85 -31.06
C THR A 262 -1.36 -17.72 -31.19
N LYS A 263 -1.30 -16.73 -30.29
CA LYS A 263 -2.19 -15.57 -30.28
C LYS A 263 -1.40 -14.29 -30.49
N PRO A 264 -1.88 -13.32 -31.28
CA PRO A 264 -1.25 -12.02 -31.43
C PRO A 264 -1.37 -11.18 -30.15
N LEU A 265 -0.32 -10.38 -29.87
CA LEU A 265 -0.36 -9.35 -28.82
C LEU A 265 -0.66 -7.98 -29.45
N TYR A 266 -1.42 -7.16 -28.72
CA TYR A 266 -1.92 -5.88 -29.20
C TYR A 266 -1.40 -4.71 -28.37
N ASN A 267 -1.20 -3.57 -29.01
CA ASN A 267 -1.06 -2.27 -28.37
C ASN A 267 -2.43 -1.57 -28.38
N LEU A 268 -2.93 -1.20 -27.21
CA LEU A 268 -4.18 -0.46 -27.03
C LEU A 268 -3.90 1.03 -26.99
N TYR A 269 -4.62 1.78 -27.81
CA TYR A 269 -4.62 3.23 -27.79
C TYR A 269 -5.98 3.73 -27.28
N ILE A 270 -5.96 4.65 -26.32
CA ILE A 270 -7.14 5.31 -25.79
C ILE A 270 -6.98 6.80 -26.11
N VAL A 271 -7.80 7.31 -27.02
CA VAL A 271 -7.60 8.63 -27.59
C VAL A 271 -8.87 9.48 -27.58
N SER A 272 -8.68 10.79 -27.43
CA SER A 272 -9.74 11.79 -27.55
C SER A 272 -9.14 13.13 -27.99
N GLU A 273 -9.92 13.95 -28.72
CA GLU A 273 -9.55 15.34 -29.00
C GLU A 273 -9.42 16.21 -27.74
N ALA A 274 -10.04 15.80 -26.64
CA ALA A 274 -10.05 16.52 -25.36
C ALA A 274 -9.32 15.71 -24.27
N PRO A 275 -8.92 16.34 -23.15
CA PRO A 275 -8.40 15.63 -22.00
C PRO A 275 -9.36 14.54 -21.53
N ILE A 276 -8.84 13.33 -21.30
CA ILE A 276 -9.63 12.18 -20.90
C ILE A 276 -9.75 12.15 -19.38
N PHE A 277 -10.96 12.23 -18.86
CA PHE A 277 -11.24 12.01 -17.45
C PHE A 277 -11.53 10.53 -17.20
N ALA A 278 -10.90 10.01 -16.17
CA ALA A 278 -11.24 8.71 -15.63
C ALA A 278 -12.70 8.71 -15.14
N PRO A 279 -13.38 7.56 -15.18
CA PRO A 279 -14.69 7.42 -14.53
C PRO A 279 -14.54 7.68 -13.03
N ASN A 280 -15.60 8.16 -12.37
CA ASN A 280 -15.57 8.41 -10.92
C ASN A 280 -15.27 7.13 -10.13
N ASP A 281 -15.74 6.00 -10.62
CA ASP A 281 -15.36 4.67 -10.15
C ASP A 281 -14.47 3.99 -11.18
N CYS A 282 -13.20 3.79 -10.81
CA CYS A 282 -12.20 3.09 -11.60
C CYS A 282 -12.05 1.62 -11.18
N GLU A 283 -13.07 1.07 -10.52
CA GLU A 283 -13.03 -0.35 -10.15
C GLU A 283 -12.74 -1.22 -11.37
N LYS A 284 -11.68 -2.03 -11.27
CA LYS A 284 -11.25 -2.99 -12.31
C LYS A 284 -10.93 -2.38 -13.68
N LEU A 285 -10.64 -1.09 -13.78
CA LEU A 285 -10.43 -0.41 -15.07
C LEU A 285 -9.35 -1.07 -15.94
N PHE A 286 -8.24 -1.51 -15.34
CA PHE A 286 -7.16 -2.25 -16.00
C PHE A 286 -6.99 -3.66 -15.41
N TYR A 287 -8.06 -4.25 -14.94
CA TYR A 287 -8.09 -5.54 -14.26
C TYR A 287 -7.73 -6.70 -15.20
N ASP A 288 -6.86 -7.61 -14.72
CA ASP A 288 -6.57 -8.89 -15.37
C ASP A 288 -5.92 -8.78 -16.77
N LEU A 289 -5.12 -7.72 -16.97
CA LEU A 289 -4.34 -7.52 -18.19
C LEU A 289 -3.01 -8.26 -18.07
N THR A 290 -3.05 -9.59 -18.21
CA THR A 290 -1.93 -10.49 -17.88
C THR A 290 -0.74 -10.42 -18.82
N SER A 291 -0.88 -9.81 -20.00
CA SER A 291 0.24 -9.55 -20.95
C SER A 291 0.71 -8.09 -20.93
N LEU A 292 0.13 -7.24 -20.08
CA LEU A 292 0.40 -5.81 -20.03
C LEU A 292 1.78 -5.53 -19.43
N ILE A 293 2.68 -4.91 -20.18
CA ILE A 293 4.03 -4.56 -19.71
C ILE A 293 4.19 -3.09 -19.32
N SER A 294 3.37 -2.19 -19.88
CA SER A 294 3.43 -0.76 -19.57
C SER A 294 2.15 -0.01 -19.94
N ILE A 295 1.88 1.08 -19.20
CA ILE A 295 0.85 2.08 -19.53
C ILE A 295 1.51 3.43 -19.65
N LYS A 296 1.21 4.16 -20.74
CA LYS A 296 1.62 5.55 -20.95
C LYS A 296 0.40 6.45 -20.86
N PHE A 297 0.27 7.17 -19.75
CA PHE A 297 -0.84 8.12 -19.56
C PHE A 297 -0.63 9.45 -20.31
N ASN A 298 0.61 9.82 -20.65
CA ASN A 298 0.99 11.00 -21.44
C ASN A 298 0.34 12.31 -20.96
N ASN A 299 0.11 12.46 -19.66
CA ASN A 299 -0.64 13.58 -19.06
C ASN A 299 -2.07 13.76 -19.63
N ASN A 300 -2.61 12.73 -20.24
CA ASN A 300 -3.94 12.75 -20.88
C ASN A 300 -4.95 11.83 -20.19
N PHE A 301 -4.73 11.51 -18.91
CA PHE A 301 -5.66 10.73 -18.09
C PHE A 301 -5.81 11.39 -16.73
N ASN A 302 -6.95 12.02 -16.50
CA ASN A 302 -7.22 12.82 -15.33
C ASN A 302 -8.05 12.03 -14.30
N THR A 303 -7.50 11.82 -13.10
CA THR A 303 -8.15 11.06 -12.01
C THR A 303 -8.77 11.93 -10.92
N SER A 304 -8.86 13.26 -11.09
CA SER A 304 -9.33 14.20 -10.05
C SER A 304 -10.77 14.00 -9.58
N LYS A 305 -11.58 13.25 -10.34
CA LYS A 305 -12.96 12.89 -9.98
C LYS A 305 -13.11 11.48 -9.43
N VAL A 306 -12.02 10.72 -9.36
CA VAL A 306 -12.06 9.30 -8.95
C VAL A 306 -12.28 9.17 -7.44
N THR A 307 -13.26 8.36 -7.07
CA THR A 307 -13.62 8.04 -5.68
C THR A 307 -13.25 6.61 -5.28
N SER A 308 -13.08 5.70 -6.25
CA SER A 308 -12.68 4.31 -6.03
C SER A 308 -11.64 3.88 -7.07
N MET A 309 -10.57 3.23 -6.58
CA MET A 309 -9.53 2.58 -7.40
C MET A 309 -9.42 1.08 -7.06
N ASN A 310 -10.52 0.51 -6.59
CA ASN A 310 -10.62 -0.90 -6.21
C ASN A 310 -10.27 -1.82 -7.39
N TYR A 311 -9.33 -2.77 -7.21
CA TYR A 311 -8.85 -3.70 -8.24
C TYR A 311 -8.31 -3.03 -9.53
N MET A 312 -7.97 -1.73 -9.53
CA MET A 312 -7.70 -1.00 -10.78
C MET A 312 -6.63 -1.65 -11.66
N PHE A 313 -5.54 -2.18 -11.06
CA PHE A 313 -4.44 -2.87 -11.75
C PHE A 313 -4.29 -4.34 -11.30
N TYR A 314 -5.34 -4.91 -10.72
CA TYR A 314 -5.29 -6.28 -10.23
C TYR A 314 -4.88 -7.26 -11.32
N ASN A 315 -3.95 -8.17 -10.98
CA ASN A 315 -3.45 -9.23 -11.87
C ASN A 315 -2.82 -8.74 -13.19
N CYS A 316 -2.24 -7.53 -13.19
CA CYS A 316 -1.33 -7.08 -14.26
C CYS A 316 0.04 -7.72 -14.03
N SER A 317 0.11 -9.06 -14.16
CA SER A 317 1.21 -9.88 -13.67
C SER A 317 2.53 -9.71 -14.45
N THR A 318 2.49 -9.11 -15.65
CA THR A 318 3.67 -8.81 -16.47
C THR A 318 4.03 -7.32 -16.49
N LEU A 319 3.32 -6.48 -15.73
CA LEU A 319 3.56 -5.04 -15.66
C LEU A 319 4.88 -4.76 -14.94
N THR A 320 5.87 -4.21 -15.66
CA THR A 320 7.22 -3.99 -15.13
C THR A 320 7.43 -2.59 -14.57
N SER A 321 6.66 -1.62 -15.06
CA SER A 321 6.71 -0.23 -14.62
C SER A 321 5.36 0.46 -14.79
N LEU A 322 5.06 1.40 -13.89
CA LEU A 322 3.82 2.17 -13.92
C LEU A 322 4.10 3.59 -13.45
N ASP A 323 3.89 4.56 -14.32
CA ASP A 323 4.00 5.99 -13.98
C ASP A 323 2.65 6.51 -13.48
N LEU A 324 2.56 6.81 -12.19
CA LEU A 324 1.39 7.35 -11.51
C LEU A 324 1.56 8.83 -11.09
N GLY A 325 2.63 9.48 -11.54
CA GLY A 325 2.98 10.85 -11.15
C GLY A 325 1.92 11.91 -11.41
N ASN A 326 0.92 11.63 -12.26
CA ASN A 326 -0.20 12.52 -12.56
C ASN A 326 -1.53 12.09 -11.91
N PHE A 327 -1.52 11.05 -11.07
CA PHE A 327 -2.73 10.58 -10.41
C PHE A 327 -3.11 11.52 -9.25
N ASN A 328 -4.30 12.04 -9.28
CA ASN A 328 -4.92 12.73 -8.15
C ASN A 328 -5.81 11.73 -7.41
N THR A 329 -5.41 11.36 -6.20
CA THR A 329 -6.13 10.40 -5.34
C THR A 329 -6.87 11.07 -4.18
N SER A 330 -6.94 12.39 -4.14
CA SER A 330 -7.48 13.16 -3.00
C SER A 330 -8.95 12.86 -2.66
N LYS A 331 -9.73 12.34 -3.63
CA LYS A 331 -11.14 11.93 -3.41
C LYS A 331 -11.32 10.43 -3.25
N VAL A 332 -10.24 9.64 -3.36
CA VAL A 332 -10.32 8.18 -3.32
C VAL A 332 -10.57 7.69 -1.90
N THR A 333 -11.58 6.86 -1.72
CA THR A 333 -11.95 6.24 -0.44
C THR A 333 -11.63 4.76 -0.37
N ASN A 334 -11.43 4.10 -1.52
CA ASN A 334 -11.19 2.67 -1.62
C ASN A 334 -10.04 2.36 -2.59
N MET A 335 -8.95 1.74 -2.05
CA MET A 335 -7.78 1.27 -2.80
C MET A 335 -7.57 -0.24 -2.64
N ASN A 336 -8.64 -0.97 -2.34
CA ASN A 336 -8.63 -2.40 -2.11
C ASN A 336 -8.10 -3.15 -3.36
N TYR A 337 -7.15 -4.07 -3.20
CA TYR A 337 -6.53 -4.88 -4.27
C TYR A 337 -5.92 -4.08 -5.44
N MET A 338 -5.62 -2.78 -5.28
CA MET A 338 -5.26 -1.90 -6.41
C MET A 338 -4.12 -2.45 -7.26
N PHE A 339 -3.05 -2.97 -6.63
CA PHE A 339 -1.88 -3.55 -7.30
C PHE A 339 -1.71 -5.04 -7.01
N CYS A 340 -2.73 -5.70 -6.49
CA CYS A 340 -2.63 -7.12 -6.13
C CYS A 340 -2.28 -7.98 -7.34
N ASN A 341 -1.32 -8.91 -7.19
CA ASN A 341 -0.78 -9.75 -8.25
C ASN A 341 -0.05 -9.00 -9.38
N CYS A 342 0.46 -7.79 -9.16
CA CYS A 342 1.42 -7.15 -10.06
C CYS A 342 2.81 -7.72 -9.80
N SER A 343 3.01 -8.99 -10.09
CA SER A 343 4.14 -9.80 -9.62
C SER A 343 5.50 -9.41 -10.21
N THR A 344 5.54 -8.69 -11.33
CA THR A 344 6.76 -8.25 -12.01
C THR A 344 7.14 -6.79 -11.72
N LEU A 345 6.33 -6.03 -11.00
CA LEU A 345 6.69 -4.68 -10.56
C LEU A 345 7.89 -4.73 -9.60
N THR A 346 8.96 -4.00 -9.94
CA THR A 346 10.18 -3.90 -9.11
C THR A 346 10.22 -2.65 -8.25
N SER A 347 9.53 -1.62 -8.67
CA SER A 347 9.36 -0.34 -7.95
C SER A 347 8.04 0.31 -8.31
N LEU A 348 7.55 1.18 -7.43
CA LEU A 348 6.31 1.94 -7.63
C LEU A 348 6.47 3.30 -6.97
N ASP A 349 6.35 4.38 -7.74
CA ASP A 349 6.36 5.76 -7.23
C ASP A 349 4.92 6.16 -6.83
N LEU A 350 4.73 6.39 -5.53
CA LEU A 350 3.46 6.77 -4.92
C LEU A 350 3.53 8.13 -4.21
N ASP A 351 4.56 8.92 -4.46
CA ASP A 351 4.79 10.20 -3.76
C ASP A 351 3.61 11.19 -3.88
N ASN A 352 2.83 11.09 -4.97
CA ASN A 352 1.65 11.95 -5.20
C ASN A 352 0.35 11.39 -4.61
N PHE A 353 0.39 10.22 -3.96
CA PHE A 353 -0.83 9.62 -3.43
C PHE A 353 -1.28 10.30 -2.14
N ASN A 354 -2.43 10.94 -2.19
CA ASN A 354 -3.14 11.43 -1.02
C ASN A 354 -4.14 10.35 -0.56
N THR A 355 -3.83 9.68 0.54
CA THR A 355 -4.66 8.60 1.08
C THR A 355 -5.52 9.04 2.26
N SER A 356 -5.60 10.34 2.55
CA SER A 356 -6.29 10.86 3.73
C SER A 356 -7.79 10.51 3.82
N ASN A 357 -8.43 10.23 2.68
CA ASN A 357 -9.83 9.81 2.62
C ASN A 357 -10.01 8.29 2.48
N VAL A 358 -8.91 7.53 2.37
CA VAL A 358 -8.98 6.07 2.15
C VAL A 358 -9.37 5.34 3.42
N THR A 359 -10.36 4.46 3.32
CA THR A 359 -10.87 3.65 4.45
C THR A 359 -10.50 2.17 4.33
N ILE A 360 -10.17 1.68 3.14
CA ILE A 360 -9.90 0.26 2.86
C ILE A 360 -8.64 0.13 1.99
N MET A 361 -7.65 -0.65 2.50
CA MET A 361 -6.38 -0.97 1.81
C MET A 361 -6.11 -2.48 1.79
N VAL A 362 -7.17 -3.31 1.81
CA VAL A 362 -7.03 -4.78 1.81
C VAL A 362 -6.28 -5.23 0.56
N ARG A 363 -5.21 -6.05 0.73
CA ARG A 363 -4.42 -6.63 -0.37
C ARG A 363 -3.85 -5.62 -1.36
N MET A 364 -3.68 -4.34 -0.99
CA MET A 364 -3.28 -3.29 -1.94
C MET A 364 -2.03 -3.66 -2.73
N PHE A 365 -1.01 -4.27 -2.09
CA PHE A 365 0.24 -4.71 -2.70
C PHE A 365 0.45 -6.24 -2.64
N SER A 366 -0.61 -7.00 -2.33
CA SER A 366 -0.47 -8.46 -2.16
C SER A 366 0.07 -9.10 -3.45
N ASN A 367 1.05 -10.02 -3.29
CA ASN A 367 1.73 -10.71 -4.39
C ASN A 367 2.46 -9.79 -5.41
N CYS A 368 2.89 -8.60 -4.99
CA CYS A 368 3.91 -7.85 -5.72
C CYS A 368 5.28 -8.46 -5.44
N SER A 369 5.51 -9.67 -5.96
CA SER A 369 6.59 -10.56 -5.50
C SER A 369 8.00 -10.08 -5.85
N LEU A 370 8.18 -9.25 -6.88
CA LEU A 370 9.47 -8.66 -7.26
C LEU A 370 9.68 -7.23 -6.73
N LEU A 371 8.74 -6.68 -5.96
CA LEU A 371 8.87 -5.36 -5.37
C LEU A 371 9.97 -5.36 -4.29
N ILE A 372 11.04 -4.60 -4.52
CA ILE A 372 12.25 -4.59 -3.67
C ILE A 372 12.12 -3.56 -2.54
N SER A 373 11.56 -2.41 -2.87
CA SER A 373 11.33 -1.30 -1.95
C SER A 373 10.02 -0.59 -2.26
N LEU A 374 9.42 0.02 -1.25
CA LEU A 374 8.18 0.77 -1.38
C LEU A 374 8.24 1.98 -0.44
N ASP A 375 8.22 3.19 -1.01
CA ASP A 375 8.09 4.43 -0.24
C ASP A 375 6.61 4.72 0.02
N LEU A 376 6.25 4.73 1.31
CA LEU A 376 4.89 5.02 1.78
C LEU A 376 4.85 6.31 2.60
N SER A 377 5.87 7.16 2.51
CA SER A 377 5.96 8.40 3.29
C SER A 377 4.82 9.39 3.03
N SER A 378 4.19 9.31 1.84
CA SER A 378 3.00 10.09 1.47
C SER A 378 1.69 9.57 2.08
N PHE A 379 1.67 8.34 2.62
CA PHE A 379 0.43 7.70 3.06
C PHE A 379 -0.05 8.25 4.41
N ASN A 380 -1.28 8.71 4.44
CA ASN A 380 -2.03 9.03 5.65
C ASN A 380 -3.08 7.95 5.88
N THR A 381 -2.89 7.12 6.92
CA THR A 381 -3.74 5.96 7.17
C THR A 381 -4.74 6.15 8.31
N ILE A 382 -4.94 7.41 8.77
CA ILE A 382 -5.79 7.71 9.94
C ILE A 382 -7.22 7.21 9.81
N ASN A 383 -7.77 7.16 8.59
CA ASN A 383 -9.14 6.72 8.32
C ASN A 383 -9.23 5.25 7.90
N VAL A 384 -8.12 4.52 7.83
CA VAL A 384 -8.11 3.13 7.34
C VAL A 384 -8.60 2.17 8.43
N ASN A 385 -9.60 1.35 8.09
CA ASN A 385 -10.19 0.34 8.98
C ASN A 385 -9.68 -1.08 8.71
N TYR A 386 -9.26 -1.38 7.46
CA TYR A 386 -8.87 -2.72 7.04
C TYR A 386 -7.56 -2.68 6.27
N MET A 387 -6.54 -3.41 6.77
CA MET A 387 -5.21 -3.55 6.17
C MET A 387 -4.82 -5.03 6.00
N ASN A 388 -5.79 -5.95 6.08
CA ASN A 388 -5.48 -7.37 5.98
C ASN A 388 -4.86 -7.70 4.62
N TYR A 389 -3.81 -8.55 4.64
CA TYR A 389 -3.02 -8.97 3.48
C TYR A 389 -2.29 -7.83 2.73
N MET A 390 -2.17 -6.61 3.28
CA MET A 390 -1.72 -5.44 2.51
C MET A 390 -0.39 -5.68 1.78
N PHE A 391 0.56 -6.37 2.41
CA PHE A 391 1.88 -6.70 1.86
C PHE A 391 2.10 -8.21 1.69
N SER A 392 1.05 -9.02 1.80
CA SER A 392 1.16 -10.48 1.71
C SER A 392 1.77 -10.90 0.37
N GLY A 393 2.81 -11.76 0.38
CA GLY A 393 3.47 -12.23 -0.84
C GLY A 393 4.42 -11.22 -1.50
N CYS A 394 4.81 -10.15 -0.81
CA CYS A 394 5.89 -9.25 -1.24
C CYS A 394 7.26 -9.91 -0.96
N ASN A 395 7.56 -10.97 -1.71
CA ASN A 395 8.67 -11.88 -1.40
C ASN A 395 10.06 -11.22 -1.49
N SER A 396 10.24 -10.21 -2.34
CA SER A 396 11.52 -9.51 -2.54
C SER A 396 11.69 -8.27 -1.67
N LEU A 397 10.66 -7.88 -0.90
CA LEU A 397 10.70 -6.70 -0.04
C LEU A 397 11.68 -6.92 1.11
N THR A 398 12.75 -6.11 1.17
CA THR A 398 13.82 -6.26 2.18
C THR A 398 13.66 -5.34 3.38
N ASN A 399 13.00 -4.21 3.18
CA ASN A 399 12.74 -3.19 4.20
C ASN A 399 11.39 -2.51 3.93
N LEU A 400 10.70 -2.09 4.98
CA LEU A 400 9.45 -1.37 4.90
C LEU A 400 9.35 -0.37 6.06
N ASP A 401 9.29 0.93 5.74
CA ASP A 401 9.09 2.00 6.72
C ASP A 401 7.59 2.26 6.90
N LEU A 402 7.10 2.01 8.12
CA LEU A 402 5.71 2.25 8.54
C LEU A 402 5.63 3.34 9.63
N SER A 403 6.66 4.13 9.81
CA SER A 403 6.75 5.13 10.90
C SER A 403 5.66 6.20 10.86
N ASN A 404 5.08 6.46 9.68
CA ASN A 404 3.98 7.40 9.47
C ASN A 404 2.57 6.75 9.53
N PHE A 405 2.48 5.40 9.68
CA PHE A 405 1.17 4.74 9.73
C PHE A 405 0.45 5.00 11.04
N ASN A 406 -0.76 5.53 10.95
CA ASN A 406 -1.71 5.59 12.05
C ASN A 406 -2.71 4.44 11.91
N THR A 407 -2.59 3.43 12.77
CA THR A 407 -3.44 2.24 12.72
C THR A 407 -4.51 2.22 13.82
N SER A 408 -4.80 3.37 14.45
CA SER A 408 -5.76 3.46 15.57
C SER A 408 -7.18 3.00 15.22
N ASN A 409 -7.57 3.08 13.97
CA ASN A 409 -8.88 2.64 13.48
C ASN A 409 -8.87 1.23 12.86
N VAL A 410 -7.68 0.61 12.72
CA VAL A 410 -7.57 -0.70 12.06
C VAL A 410 -8.11 -1.80 12.96
N THR A 411 -9.02 -2.60 12.42
CA THR A 411 -9.68 -3.71 13.13
C THR A 411 -9.18 -5.09 12.70
N ASN A 412 -8.50 -5.19 11.55
CA ASN A 412 -8.05 -6.46 10.99
C ASN A 412 -6.66 -6.33 10.35
N MET A 413 -5.70 -7.12 10.87
CA MET A 413 -4.32 -7.23 10.37
C MET A 413 -3.98 -8.68 9.94
N LEU A 414 -5.01 -9.49 9.61
CA LEU A 414 -4.86 -10.86 9.11
C LEU A 414 -3.85 -10.88 7.94
N GLN A 415 -2.80 -11.69 8.05
CA GLN A 415 -1.79 -11.93 7.01
C GLN A 415 -1.13 -10.65 6.42
N MET A 416 -1.05 -9.55 7.20
CA MET A 416 -0.57 -8.26 6.70
C MET A 416 0.82 -8.35 6.06
N PHE A 417 1.73 -9.13 6.64
CA PHE A 417 3.11 -9.35 6.16
C PHE A 417 3.38 -10.80 5.79
N SER A 418 2.34 -11.61 5.61
CA SER A 418 2.47 -13.02 5.28
C SER A 418 3.30 -13.22 4.01
N ASP A 419 4.21 -14.20 4.03
CA ASP A 419 5.07 -14.56 2.88
C ASP A 419 6.02 -13.43 2.39
N CYS A 420 6.38 -12.47 3.27
CA CYS A 420 7.45 -11.50 3.02
C CYS A 420 8.80 -12.16 3.32
N THR A 421 9.22 -13.08 2.44
CA THR A 421 10.34 -14.00 2.69
C THR A 421 11.70 -13.34 2.77
N SER A 422 11.90 -12.16 2.16
CA SER A 422 13.16 -11.41 2.18
C SER A 422 13.23 -10.33 3.27
N LEU A 423 12.15 -10.11 4.04
CA LEU A 423 12.10 -9.08 5.07
C LEU A 423 12.99 -9.49 6.26
N VAL A 424 14.06 -8.71 6.52
CA VAL A 424 15.06 -9.03 7.55
C VAL A 424 14.71 -8.40 8.90
N SER A 425 14.17 -7.19 8.88
CA SER A 425 13.74 -6.45 10.06
C SER A 425 12.48 -5.64 9.76
N LEU A 426 11.70 -5.34 10.79
CA LEU A 426 10.48 -4.54 10.67
C LEU A 426 10.25 -3.78 11.97
N ASP A 427 10.27 -2.44 11.89
CA ASP A 427 9.92 -1.58 13.02
C ASP A 427 8.39 -1.37 13.07
N LEU A 428 7.78 -1.91 14.11
CA LEU A 428 6.34 -1.82 14.35
C LEU A 428 6.01 -0.93 15.57
N SER A 429 6.99 -0.22 16.11
CA SER A 429 6.84 0.57 17.35
C SER A 429 5.76 1.67 17.26
N LYS A 430 5.38 2.08 16.05
CA LYS A 430 4.34 3.10 15.81
C LYS A 430 2.94 2.53 15.59
N LEU A 431 2.81 1.21 15.39
CA LEU A 431 1.48 0.63 15.13
C LEU A 431 0.64 0.57 16.41
N ASN A 432 -0.55 1.13 16.36
CA ASN A 432 -1.56 1.00 17.40
C ASN A 432 -2.48 -0.19 17.07
N THR A 433 -2.45 -1.23 17.90
CA THR A 433 -3.23 -2.45 17.69
C THR A 433 -4.46 -2.58 18.60
N SER A 434 -4.80 -1.52 19.35
CA SER A 434 -5.85 -1.55 20.39
C SER A 434 -7.27 -1.89 19.88
N ASN A 435 -7.52 -1.74 18.58
CA ASN A 435 -8.78 -2.10 17.94
C ASN A 435 -8.72 -3.38 17.09
N VAL A 436 -7.55 -4.02 17.00
CA VAL A 436 -7.37 -5.21 16.16
C VAL A 436 -8.00 -6.44 16.80
N SER A 437 -8.85 -7.13 16.05
CA SER A 437 -9.53 -8.37 16.47
C SER A 437 -8.90 -9.64 15.89
N SER A 438 -8.14 -9.55 14.78
CA SER A 438 -7.50 -10.70 14.13
C SER A 438 -6.06 -10.38 13.73
N MET A 439 -5.14 -11.25 14.16
CA MET A 439 -3.72 -11.25 13.78
C MET A 439 -3.29 -12.62 13.22
N ASN A 440 -4.24 -13.45 12.76
CA ASN A 440 -3.89 -14.74 12.21
C ASN A 440 -2.88 -14.62 11.07
N ALA A 441 -1.83 -15.44 11.12
CA ALA A 441 -0.80 -15.52 10.09
C ALA A 441 -0.14 -14.18 9.72
N MET A 442 -0.13 -13.18 10.65
CA MET A 442 0.36 -11.82 10.35
C MET A 442 1.78 -11.81 9.80
N PHE A 443 2.65 -12.69 10.31
CA PHE A 443 4.04 -12.87 9.87
C PHE A 443 4.30 -14.28 9.30
N TRP A 444 3.26 -14.97 8.84
CA TRP A 444 3.39 -16.31 8.28
C TRP A 444 4.48 -16.34 7.20
N LYS A 445 5.47 -17.25 7.37
CA LYS A 445 6.56 -17.45 6.40
C LYS A 445 7.46 -16.21 6.14
N CYS A 446 7.60 -15.29 7.12
CA CYS A 446 8.64 -14.26 7.11
C CYS A 446 9.99 -14.93 7.45
N SER A 447 10.51 -15.74 6.52
CA SER A 447 11.59 -16.68 6.78
C SER A 447 12.96 -16.05 7.01
N SER A 448 13.18 -14.79 6.58
CA SER A 448 14.43 -14.05 6.82
C SER A 448 14.39 -13.15 8.05
N LEU A 449 13.22 -12.99 8.70
CA LEU A 449 13.06 -12.14 9.86
C LEU A 449 13.83 -12.73 11.06
N THR A 450 14.81 -11.96 11.60
CA THR A 450 15.69 -12.44 12.67
C THR A 450 15.25 -12.02 14.07
N SER A 451 14.59 -10.87 14.18
CA SER A 451 14.07 -10.34 15.43
C SER A 451 12.76 -9.58 15.22
N LEU A 452 11.90 -9.61 16.23
CA LEU A 452 10.65 -8.89 16.20
C LEU A 452 10.28 -8.42 17.62
N ASP A 453 10.16 -7.11 17.81
CA ASP A 453 9.68 -6.52 19.05
C ASP A 453 8.21 -6.11 18.90
N LEU A 454 7.34 -6.79 19.64
CA LEU A 454 5.90 -6.53 19.69
C LEU A 454 5.45 -6.04 21.08
N SER A 455 6.38 -5.52 21.88
CA SER A 455 6.10 -5.03 23.24
C SER A 455 5.09 -3.87 23.27
N ASN A 456 4.92 -3.14 22.15
CA ASN A 456 3.91 -2.09 22.02
C ASN A 456 2.51 -2.60 21.61
N PHE A 457 2.36 -3.89 21.25
CA PHE A 457 1.08 -4.43 20.78
C PHE A 457 0.08 -4.61 21.93
N ASN A 458 -1.08 -4.00 21.78
CA ASN A 458 -2.23 -4.27 22.62
C ASN A 458 -3.10 -5.35 21.94
N THR A 459 -3.07 -6.56 22.49
CA THR A 459 -3.81 -7.70 21.93
C THR A 459 -5.10 -8.04 22.69
N SER A 460 -5.56 -7.15 23.58
CA SER A 460 -6.71 -7.40 24.45
C SER A 460 -8.02 -7.69 23.71
N LYS A 461 -8.18 -7.25 22.45
CA LYS A 461 -9.34 -7.54 21.60
C LYS A 461 -9.12 -8.68 20.61
N VAL A 462 -7.91 -9.24 20.55
CA VAL A 462 -7.58 -10.26 19.56
C VAL A 462 -8.19 -11.60 19.94
N THR A 463 -8.91 -12.20 19.01
CA THR A 463 -9.54 -13.53 19.17
C THR A 463 -8.83 -14.63 18.37
N GLY A 464 -8.06 -14.29 17.34
CA GLY A 464 -7.32 -15.22 16.49
C GLY A 464 -5.84 -14.87 16.36
N MET A 465 -4.96 -15.83 16.72
CA MET A 465 -3.50 -15.74 16.59
C MET A 465 -2.92 -16.98 15.90
N SER A 466 -3.75 -17.80 15.23
CA SER A 466 -3.27 -18.99 14.54
C SER A 466 -2.24 -18.65 13.49
N SER A 467 -1.17 -19.44 13.39
CA SER A 467 -0.08 -19.32 12.42
C SER A 467 0.66 -17.96 12.44
N MET A 468 0.54 -17.15 13.51
CA MET A 468 1.04 -15.77 13.52
C MET A 468 2.52 -15.66 13.16
N PHE A 469 3.36 -16.62 13.61
CA PHE A 469 4.79 -16.70 13.32
C PHE A 469 5.17 -18.01 12.61
N GLU A 470 4.20 -18.74 12.07
CA GLU A 470 4.47 -20.03 11.41
C GLU A 470 5.49 -19.83 10.27
N LYS A 471 6.52 -20.69 10.24
CA LYS A 471 7.63 -20.67 9.28
C LYS A 471 8.50 -19.39 9.30
N CYS A 472 8.57 -18.69 10.43
CA CYS A 472 9.60 -17.68 10.68
C CYS A 472 10.92 -18.38 11.04
N THR A 473 11.53 -19.05 10.07
CA THR A 473 12.63 -20.01 10.29
C THR A 473 13.92 -19.38 10.82
N SER A 474 14.17 -18.08 10.55
CA SER A 474 15.35 -17.35 11.03
C SER A 474 15.11 -16.56 12.32
N LEU A 475 13.89 -16.60 12.88
CA LEU A 475 13.53 -15.80 14.05
C LEU A 475 14.25 -16.33 15.29
N VAL A 476 15.08 -15.48 15.93
CA VAL A 476 15.85 -15.79 17.14
C VAL A 476 15.27 -15.06 18.34
N ASN A 477 14.93 -13.78 18.17
CA ASN A 477 14.46 -12.92 19.24
C ASN A 477 13.01 -12.50 18.97
N LEU A 478 12.11 -12.83 19.88
CA LEU A 478 10.69 -12.48 19.81
C LEU A 478 10.20 -11.94 21.16
N ASN A 479 9.83 -10.64 21.19
CA ASN A 479 9.33 -10.00 22.40
C ASN A 479 7.80 -9.92 22.37
N LEU A 480 7.14 -10.68 23.24
CA LEU A 480 5.69 -10.76 23.41
C LEU A 480 5.23 -10.25 24.79
N SER A 481 6.05 -9.46 25.49
CA SER A 481 5.87 -9.12 26.91
C SER A 481 4.53 -8.44 27.26
N ASN A 482 3.87 -7.79 26.28
CA ASN A 482 2.58 -7.12 26.49
C ASN A 482 1.37 -7.88 25.88
N PHE A 483 1.57 -9.12 25.41
CA PHE A 483 0.46 -9.88 24.83
C PHE A 483 -0.56 -10.26 25.92
N ASN A 484 -1.81 -9.87 25.69
CA ASN A 484 -2.97 -10.36 26.43
C ASN A 484 -3.73 -11.35 25.55
N THR A 485 -3.69 -12.62 25.91
CA THR A 485 -4.32 -13.70 25.11
C THR A 485 -5.65 -14.18 25.69
N SER A 486 -6.20 -13.47 26.66
CA SER A 486 -7.43 -13.90 27.38
C SER A 486 -8.66 -14.09 26.49
N ASN A 487 -8.72 -13.43 25.34
CA ASN A 487 -9.81 -13.57 24.37
C ASN A 487 -9.47 -14.52 23.20
N VAL A 488 -8.27 -15.09 23.18
CA VAL A 488 -7.82 -15.95 22.06
C VAL A 488 -8.44 -17.34 22.18
N THR A 489 -9.07 -17.81 21.10
CA THR A 489 -9.73 -19.12 21.03
C THR A 489 -8.93 -20.16 20.27
N SER A 490 -7.98 -19.75 19.42
CA SER A 490 -7.09 -20.64 18.67
C SER A 490 -5.68 -20.10 18.58
N MET A 491 -4.70 -20.95 18.93
CA MET A 491 -3.26 -20.71 18.82
C MET A 491 -2.59 -21.79 17.92
N GLY A 492 -3.38 -22.44 17.07
CA GLY A 492 -2.85 -23.48 16.19
C GLY A 492 -1.73 -22.95 15.31
N SER A 493 -0.64 -23.70 15.19
CA SER A 493 0.56 -23.39 14.40
C SER A 493 1.26 -22.07 14.74
N MET A 494 0.95 -21.42 15.89
CA MET A 494 1.40 -20.05 16.18
C MET A 494 2.92 -19.88 16.03
N PHE A 495 3.72 -20.86 16.44
CA PHE A 495 5.18 -20.88 16.34
C PHE A 495 5.71 -22.02 15.49
N SER A 496 4.85 -22.71 14.72
CA SER A 496 5.26 -23.88 13.92
C SER A 496 6.41 -23.51 12.98
N SER A 497 7.44 -24.35 12.98
CA SER A 497 8.65 -24.17 12.16
C SER A 497 9.46 -22.91 12.45
N CYS A 498 9.37 -22.34 13.66
CA CYS A 498 10.33 -21.33 14.17
C CYS A 498 11.63 -22.05 14.59
N SER A 499 12.34 -22.63 13.63
CA SER A 499 13.44 -23.56 13.86
C SER A 499 14.70 -22.95 14.47
N SER A 500 14.86 -21.61 14.40
CA SER A 500 15.98 -20.88 15.02
C SER A 500 15.68 -20.35 16.42
N LEU A 501 14.41 -20.41 16.87
CA LEU A 501 14.00 -19.89 18.17
C LEU A 501 14.56 -20.80 19.28
N THR A 502 15.40 -20.24 20.16
CA THR A 502 16.07 -20.99 21.25
C THR A 502 15.36 -20.83 22.59
N GLU A 503 14.70 -19.72 22.80
CA GLU A 503 13.93 -19.37 24.00
C GLU A 503 12.63 -18.65 23.61
N LEU A 504 11.62 -18.75 24.45
CA LEU A 504 10.33 -18.11 24.23
C LEU A 504 9.64 -17.87 25.58
N ASP A 505 9.41 -16.62 25.92
CA ASP A 505 8.67 -16.23 27.13
C ASP A 505 7.17 -16.15 26.84
N LEU A 506 6.39 -17.04 27.47
CA LEU A 506 4.93 -17.12 27.40
C LEU A 506 4.30 -16.91 28.78
N SER A 507 5.01 -16.34 29.73
CA SER A 507 4.56 -16.18 31.12
C SER A 507 3.28 -15.35 31.26
N ASN A 508 3.00 -14.44 30.30
CA ASN A 508 1.79 -13.62 30.27
C ASN A 508 0.62 -14.22 29.47
N PHE A 509 0.80 -15.43 28.88
CA PHE A 509 -0.26 -16.08 28.11
C PHE A 509 -1.36 -16.65 29.00
N ASN A 510 -2.59 -16.27 28.73
CA ASN A 510 -3.79 -16.89 29.31
C ASN A 510 -4.46 -17.77 28.22
N THR A 511 -4.45 -19.08 28.43
CA THR A 511 -4.99 -20.03 27.46
C THR A 511 -6.35 -20.60 27.85
N SER A 512 -7.02 -20.02 28.85
CA SER A 512 -8.29 -20.55 29.39
C SER A 512 -9.43 -20.64 28.36
N ASN A 513 -9.40 -19.80 27.32
CA ASN A 513 -10.39 -19.82 26.23
C ASN A 513 -9.93 -20.57 24.99
N VAL A 514 -8.69 -21.12 24.99
CA VAL A 514 -8.12 -21.78 23.81
C VAL A 514 -8.70 -23.18 23.65
N THR A 515 -9.22 -23.47 22.46
CA THR A 515 -9.77 -24.78 22.08
C THR A 515 -8.84 -25.58 21.18
N SER A 516 -7.88 -24.93 20.50
CA SER A 516 -6.93 -25.56 19.59
C SER A 516 -5.50 -25.05 19.80
N MET A 517 -4.58 -25.99 20.05
CA MET A 517 -3.13 -25.82 20.13
C MET A 517 -2.40 -26.73 19.12
N GLY A 518 -3.10 -27.25 18.11
CA GLY A 518 -2.48 -28.14 17.11
C GLY A 518 -1.31 -27.44 16.41
N ASN A 519 -0.21 -28.16 16.21
CA ASN A 519 1.05 -27.70 15.61
C ASN A 519 1.69 -26.48 16.31
N MET A 520 1.27 -26.08 17.53
CA MET A 520 1.67 -24.78 18.10
C MET A 520 3.20 -24.61 18.15
N PHE A 521 3.95 -25.66 18.44
CA PHE A 521 5.42 -25.67 18.49
C PHE A 521 6.03 -26.70 17.51
N ASP A 522 5.24 -27.19 16.54
CA ASP A 522 5.73 -28.15 15.55
C ASP A 522 7.04 -27.65 14.91
N SER A 523 8.06 -28.51 14.90
CA SER A 523 9.37 -28.22 14.29
C SER A 523 10.13 -27.02 14.89
N CYS A 524 9.86 -26.65 16.15
CA CYS A 524 10.70 -25.75 16.92
C CYS A 524 11.98 -26.47 17.41
N SER A 525 12.82 -26.90 16.48
CA SER A 525 13.92 -27.85 16.73
C SER A 525 15.09 -27.26 17.56
N SER A 526 15.21 -25.94 17.67
CA SER A 526 16.21 -25.27 18.50
C SER A 526 15.73 -24.89 19.89
N LEU A 527 14.42 -24.95 20.17
CA LEU A 527 13.86 -24.59 21.46
C LEU A 527 14.30 -25.57 22.54
N THR A 528 14.98 -25.04 23.58
CA THR A 528 15.57 -25.88 24.63
C THR A 528 14.73 -25.96 25.89
N GLU A 529 14.18 -24.83 26.31
CA GLU A 529 13.32 -24.75 27.49
C GLU A 529 12.06 -23.95 27.15
N LEU A 530 10.95 -24.37 27.75
CA LEU A 530 9.67 -23.69 27.59
C LEU A 530 8.86 -23.86 28.88
N ASP A 531 8.53 -22.74 29.53
CA ASP A 531 7.63 -22.75 30.68
C ASP A 531 6.17 -22.66 30.22
N LEU A 532 5.41 -23.74 30.44
CA LEU A 532 3.99 -23.83 30.16
C LEU A 532 3.16 -23.98 31.46
N SER A 533 3.71 -23.62 32.61
CA SER A 533 3.06 -23.79 33.91
C SER A 533 1.73 -22.98 34.03
N ASN A 534 1.64 -21.87 33.30
CA ASN A 534 0.45 -21.02 33.21
C ASN A 534 -0.57 -21.49 32.16
N PHE A 535 -0.27 -22.54 31.37
CA PHE A 535 -1.18 -23.01 30.33
C PHE A 535 -2.34 -23.80 30.94
N ASN A 536 -3.56 -23.29 30.73
CA ASN A 536 -4.80 -23.98 31.04
C ASN A 536 -5.31 -24.73 29.81
N THR A 537 -5.28 -26.07 29.87
CA THR A 537 -5.71 -26.93 28.76
C THR A 537 -7.14 -27.46 28.93
N SER A 538 -7.92 -26.96 29.91
CA SER A 538 -9.26 -27.48 30.23
C SER A 538 -10.27 -27.42 29.09
N ASN A 539 -10.12 -26.44 28.18
CA ASN A 539 -10.97 -26.27 27.00
C ASN A 539 -10.35 -26.78 25.70
N VAL A 540 -9.10 -27.28 25.75
CA VAL A 540 -8.39 -27.68 24.54
C VAL A 540 -8.86 -29.06 24.08
N THR A 541 -9.26 -29.15 22.81
CA THR A 541 -9.69 -30.41 22.17
C THR A 541 -8.74 -30.87 21.05
N LYS A 542 -7.84 -30.01 20.58
CA LYS A 542 -6.91 -30.27 19.46
C LYS A 542 -5.48 -29.96 19.87
N MET A 543 -4.61 -31.01 19.89
CA MET A 543 -3.17 -30.94 20.18
C MET A 543 -2.34 -31.74 19.16
N VAL A 544 -2.88 -31.99 17.94
CA VAL A 544 -2.17 -32.71 16.87
C VAL A 544 -0.81 -32.05 16.61
N ASN A 545 0.26 -32.86 16.53
CA ASN A 545 1.64 -32.41 16.29
C ASN A 545 2.16 -31.30 17.23
N MET A 546 1.56 -31.06 18.41
CA MET A 546 1.86 -29.86 19.22
C MET A 546 3.37 -29.69 19.49
N PHE A 547 4.10 -30.81 19.72
CA PHE A 547 5.55 -30.83 19.94
C PHE A 547 6.29 -31.69 18.91
N TYR A 548 5.69 -31.91 17.74
CA TYR A 548 6.31 -32.67 16.66
C TYR A 548 7.71 -32.11 16.36
N ASP A 549 8.73 -32.95 16.28
CA ASP A 549 10.13 -32.58 15.99
C ASP A 549 10.76 -31.50 16.90
N CYS A 550 10.22 -31.27 18.11
CA CYS A 550 10.85 -30.45 19.15
C CYS A 550 11.98 -31.21 19.83
N SER A 551 13.04 -31.53 19.10
CA SER A 551 14.04 -32.55 19.51
C SER A 551 14.84 -32.17 20.76
N LYS A 552 15.07 -30.86 21.02
CA LYS A 552 15.87 -30.34 22.16
C LYS A 552 15.03 -29.93 23.36
N LEU A 553 13.70 -29.96 23.25
CA LEU A 553 12.80 -29.35 24.22
C LEU A 553 12.78 -30.04 25.59
N THR A 554 12.91 -29.25 26.64
CA THR A 554 12.58 -29.59 28.01
C THR A 554 11.38 -28.74 28.46
N THR A 555 10.30 -29.40 28.88
CA THR A 555 9.08 -28.71 29.35
C THR A 555 8.20 -29.61 30.20
N ILE A 556 7.26 -29.00 30.91
CA ILE A 556 6.15 -29.67 31.59
C ILE A 556 4.84 -29.14 30.98
N ILE A 557 3.97 -30.06 30.57
CA ILE A 557 2.62 -29.70 30.13
C ILE A 557 1.57 -30.38 31.00
N ASN A 558 0.52 -29.64 31.36
CA ASN A 558 -0.60 -30.12 32.18
C ASN A 558 -1.79 -30.44 31.28
N ILE A 559 -2.24 -31.68 31.23
CA ILE A 559 -3.44 -32.09 30.51
C ILE A 559 -4.64 -32.08 31.47
N MET A 560 -5.43 -31.01 31.38
CA MET A 560 -6.56 -30.69 32.26
C MET A 560 -7.92 -31.02 31.62
N ASN A 561 -7.94 -31.76 30.49
CA ASN A 561 -9.15 -32.14 29.76
C ASN A 561 -9.06 -33.58 29.29
N SER A 562 -10.04 -34.41 29.64
CA SER A 562 -10.14 -35.80 29.17
C SER A 562 -10.76 -35.90 27.74
N ASN A 563 -11.25 -34.83 27.17
CA ASN A 563 -11.94 -34.79 25.87
C ASN A 563 -11.05 -34.29 24.72
N VAL A 564 -9.71 -34.37 24.86
CA VAL A 564 -8.81 -34.09 23.73
C VAL A 564 -8.94 -35.20 22.69
N THR A 565 -9.50 -34.86 21.53
CA THR A 565 -9.82 -35.85 20.49
C THR A 565 -8.77 -35.91 19.37
N TYR A 566 -8.02 -34.83 19.16
CA TYR A 566 -7.01 -34.75 18.09
C TYR A 566 -5.62 -34.52 18.71
N TYR A 567 -4.82 -35.59 18.82
CA TYR A 567 -3.46 -35.59 19.39
C TYR A 567 -2.47 -36.44 18.58
N THR A 568 -2.79 -36.82 17.35
CA THR A 568 -1.92 -37.61 16.46
C THR A 568 -0.54 -36.96 16.39
N ASN A 569 0.52 -37.78 16.51
CA ASN A 569 1.92 -37.35 16.47
C ASN A 569 2.30 -36.23 17.46
N MET A 570 1.53 -36.03 18.54
CA MET A 570 1.76 -34.91 19.47
C MET A 570 3.21 -34.83 19.94
N PHE A 571 3.88 -35.98 20.16
CA PHE A 571 5.26 -36.07 20.64
C PHE A 571 6.21 -36.78 19.67
N TYR A 572 5.83 -36.93 18.40
CA TYR A 572 6.70 -37.62 17.44
C TYR A 572 8.01 -36.83 17.28
N ARG A 573 9.16 -37.52 17.48
CA ARG A 573 10.52 -36.96 17.50
C ARG A 573 10.73 -35.81 18.50
N ALA A 574 9.89 -35.66 19.52
CA ALA A 574 10.07 -34.68 20.59
C ALA A 574 11.07 -35.18 21.63
N ALA A 575 11.84 -34.28 22.24
CA ALA A 575 12.82 -34.55 23.30
C ALA A 575 13.74 -35.74 22.98
N THR A 576 14.34 -35.76 21.80
CA THR A 576 15.25 -36.83 21.34
C THR A 576 16.73 -36.50 21.57
N ALA A 577 17.07 -35.23 21.85
CA ALA A 577 18.43 -34.81 22.15
C ALA A 577 18.83 -35.20 23.59
N SER A 578 20.13 -35.37 23.80
CA SER A 578 20.65 -35.66 25.14
C SER A 578 20.31 -34.54 26.15
N GLY A 579 19.76 -34.91 27.30
CA GLY A 579 19.37 -33.97 28.35
C GLY A 579 17.96 -33.35 28.20
N SER A 580 17.31 -33.48 27.03
CA SER A 580 15.94 -33.02 26.83
C SER A 580 14.91 -33.95 27.50
N LYS A 581 13.77 -33.38 27.95
CA LYS A 581 12.71 -34.15 28.61
C LYS A 581 11.36 -33.41 28.55
N ILE A 582 10.31 -34.09 28.12
CA ILE A 582 8.93 -33.58 28.25
C ILE A 582 8.19 -34.41 29.33
N THR A 583 7.65 -33.72 30.33
CA THR A 583 6.85 -34.34 31.40
C THR A 583 5.38 -33.96 31.20
N VAL A 584 4.49 -34.94 31.19
CA VAL A 584 3.06 -34.74 30.95
C VAL A 584 2.29 -35.00 32.24
N ASN A 585 1.93 -33.94 32.95
CA ASN A 585 1.03 -34.02 34.11
C ASN A 585 -0.43 -34.13 33.64
N TYR A 586 -1.31 -34.61 34.48
CA TYR A 586 -2.70 -34.89 34.07
C TYR A 586 -3.67 -34.87 35.25
N ILE A 587 -4.95 -34.56 34.96
CA ILE A 587 -6.04 -34.85 35.90
C ILE A 587 -6.42 -36.33 35.88
N ALA A 588 -6.92 -36.88 36.97
CA ALA A 588 -7.30 -38.30 37.10
C ALA A 588 -8.10 -38.83 35.88
N ALA A 589 -9.11 -38.06 35.43
CA ALA A 589 -9.96 -38.42 34.30
C ALA A 589 -9.21 -38.49 32.95
N ALA A 590 -8.02 -37.91 32.81
CA ALA A 590 -7.22 -37.88 31.60
C ALA A 590 -6.07 -38.92 31.59
N SER A 591 -5.93 -39.75 32.65
CA SER A 591 -4.79 -40.68 32.82
C SER A 591 -4.57 -41.60 31.61
N THR A 592 -5.61 -42.29 31.14
CA THR A 592 -5.55 -43.18 29.97
C THR A 592 -5.31 -42.45 28.67
N LEU A 593 -5.90 -41.25 28.53
CA LEU A 593 -5.69 -40.38 27.38
C LEU A 593 -4.21 -39.97 27.27
N VAL A 594 -3.58 -39.60 28.40
CA VAL A 594 -2.17 -39.22 28.43
C VAL A 594 -1.25 -40.39 28.07
N ASP A 595 -1.56 -41.60 28.48
CA ASP A 595 -0.81 -42.79 28.02
C ASP A 595 -0.86 -42.95 26.49
N SER A 596 -2.03 -42.71 25.88
CA SER A 596 -2.23 -42.73 24.44
C SER A 596 -1.49 -41.56 23.72
N MET A 597 -1.49 -40.38 24.33
CA MET A 597 -0.72 -39.21 23.80
C MET A 597 0.78 -39.50 23.82
N ILE A 598 1.30 -40.05 24.94
CA ILE A 598 2.72 -40.38 25.08
C ILE A 598 3.11 -41.49 24.10
N ALA A 599 2.22 -42.42 23.78
CA ALA A 599 2.46 -43.48 22.80
C ALA A 599 2.72 -42.95 21.36
N THR A 600 2.42 -41.69 21.09
CA THR A 600 2.73 -41.05 19.78
C THR A 600 4.22 -40.71 19.61
N LYS A 601 5.04 -40.83 20.67
CA LYS A 601 6.47 -40.49 20.65
C LYS A 601 7.30 -41.49 19.84
N SER A 602 8.46 -41.07 19.35
CA SER A 602 9.48 -41.93 18.77
C SER A 602 10.16 -42.76 19.85
N SER A 603 10.75 -43.90 19.49
CA SER A 603 11.40 -44.84 20.44
C SER A 603 12.54 -44.19 21.24
N ASN A 604 13.23 -43.21 20.67
CA ASN A 604 14.32 -42.48 21.31
C ASN A 604 13.87 -41.17 22.01
N SER A 605 12.56 -40.88 22.08
CA SER A 605 12.03 -39.67 22.72
C SER A 605 11.94 -39.85 24.25
N ASN A 606 12.42 -38.85 24.99
CA ASN A 606 12.30 -38.79 26.45
C ASN A 606 11.04 -38.01 26.88
N VAL A 607 9.88 -38.58 26.54
CA VAL A 607 8.57 -38.06 26.97
C VAL A 607 8.03 -39.04 28.03
N VAL A 608 7.70 -38.52 29.20
CA VAL A 608 7.30 -39.30 30.36
C VAL A 608 6.00 -38.81 30.96
N LYS A 609 5.24 -39.73 31.54
CA LYS A 609 4.08 -39.43 32.35
C LYS A 609 4.54 -38.81 33.67
N GLY A 610 3.96 -37.67 34.03
CA GLY A 610 4.27 -36.92 35.24
C GLY A 610 3.30 -37.23 36.39
N THR A 611 2.99 -36.19 37.18
CA THR A 611 2.14 -36.29 38.37
C THR A 611 0.67 -36.08 38.03
N GLU A 612 -0.21 -36.68 38.81
CA GLU A 612 -1.63 -36.36 38.84
C GLU A 612 -1.83 -35.01 39.55
N LEU A 613 -2.63 -34.13 38.94
CA LEU A 613 -2.89 -32.75 39.36
C LEU A 613 -4.06 -32.67 40.35
#